data_50c826e4035ec1559fbea9bf82d90d85
#
_entry.id   50c826e4035ec1559fbea9bf82d90d85
#
_cell.length_a   1.000
_cell.length_b   1.000
_cell.length_c   1.000
_cell.angle_alpha   90.00
_cell.angle_beta   90.00
_cell.angle_gamma   90.00
#
_symmetry.space_group_name_H-M   'P 1'
#
loop_
_entity.id
_entity.type
_entity.pdbx_description
1 polymer ?
#
loop_
_entity_poly.entity_id
_entity_poly.type
_entity_poly.pdbx_seq_one_letter_code
_entity_poly.pdbx_strand_id
1 'polypeptide(L)'
;MTIPAVTQTVSQKVLVSDETTRTKTVPAEFVNITKKILVKKGGMSAWRVVPCTIPKRVGVVPIYYASGSAALTPESKRLIDKHIWSILKEDSTSIVEIGSHTDSQGDVNSNLRLSERRAKAVVDYLGSKGVSSKRLIAVGYGESNLLNDCDDSKKCSDSEHRENRRTEFKVF
;
A
#
# COMPACT_ATOMS: atom_id res chain seq x y z
N MET A 1 -12.38 -2.82 26.10
CA MET A 1 -11.06 -3.16 26.67
C MET A 1 -10.01 -2.49 25.78
N THR A 2 -9.43 -1.41 26.29
CA THR A 2 -8.34 -0.68 25.65
C THR A 2 -7.04 -1.39 26.00
N ILE A 3 -6.32 -1.85 24.99
CA ILE A 3 -4.99 -2.45 25.16
C ILE A 3 -4.01 -1.29 25.21
N PRO A 4 -3.24 -1.08 26.30
CA PRO A 4 -2.22 -0.06 26.34
C PRO A 4 -1.09 -0.40 25.37
N ALA A 5 -0.70 0.57 24.55
CA ALA A 5 0.48 0.46 23.71
C ALA A 5 1.74 0.46 24.61
N VAL A 6 2.47 -0.64 24.59
CA VAL A 6 3.80 -0.69 25.23
C VAL A 6 4.79 -0.12 24.24
N THR A 7 5.17 1.13 24.43
CA THR A 7 6.28 1.76 23.71
C THR A 7 7.56 1.52 24.52
N GLN A 8 8.45 0.72 23.99
CA GLN A 8 9.78 0.53 24.57
C GLN A 8 10.75 1.50 23.87
N THR A 9 11.16 2.54 24.59
CA THR A 9 12.17 3.48 24.10
C THR A 9 13.54 2.84 24.32
N VAL A 10 14.21 2.43 23.24
CA VAL A 10 15.59 1.96 23.30
C VAL A 10 16.51 3.15 23.05
N SER A 11 17.12 3.69 24.09
CA SER A 11 18.18 4.72 23.98
C SER A 11 19.51 4.01 23.75
N GLN A 12 20.06 4.14 22.55
CA GLN A 12 21.38 3.64 22.21
C GLN A 12 22.42 4.78 22.40
N LYS A 13 23.33 4.63 23.34
CA LYS A 13 24.50 5.51 23.45
C LYS A 13 25.45 5.19 22.31
N VAL A 14 25.59 6.11 21.37
CA VAL A 14 26.61 6.05 20.32
C VAL A 14 27.89 6.63 20.87
N LEU A 15 28.92 5.83 21.03
CA LEU A 15 30.28 6.29 21.31
C LEU A 15 30.87 6.73 19.97
N VAL A 16 31.13 8.03 19.82
CA VAL A 16 31.85 8.57 18.66
C VAL A 16 33.34 8.48 18.99
N SER A 17 34.02 7.51 18.42
CA SER A 17 35.50 7.54 18.31
C SER A 17 35.88 6.89 16.99
N ASP A 18 36.65 7.68 16.21
CA ASP A 18 37.43 7.38 15.02
C ASP A 18 37.17 6.10 14.19
N GLU A 19 36.76 6.37 12.97
CA GLU A 19 36.92 5.63 11.71
C GLU A 19 37.33 4.15 11.77
N THR A 20 36.43 3.30 12.26
CA THR A 20 36.36 1.92 11.83
C THR A 20 34.90 1.48 11.80
N THR A 21 34.32 1.44 10.61
CA THR A 21 32.97 0.90 10.38
C THR A 21 32.98 -0.59 10.71
N ARG A 22 32.57 -0.95 11.92
CA ARG A 22 32.22 -2.34 12.25
C ARG A 22 30.75 -2.55 11.92
N THR A 23 30.48 -3.26 10.84
CA THR A 23 29.15 -3.79 10.53
C THR A 23 28.77 -4.81 11.58
N LYS A 24 27.87 -4.46 12.50
CA LYS A 24 27.25 -5.38 13.44
C LYS A 24 25.98 -5.91 12.80
N THR A 25 26.00 -7.17 12.36
CA THR A 25 24.79 -7.85 11.92
C THR A 25 23.87 -8.02 13.12
N VAL A 26 22.78 -7.26 13.17
CA VAL A 26 21.73 -7.46 14.17
C VAL A 26 20.80 -8.53 13.62
N PRO A 27 20.62 -9.68 14.28
CA PRO A 27 19.66 -10.66 13.82
C PRO A 27 18.27 -10.04 13.86
N ALA A 28 17.50 -10.21 12.79
CA ALA A 28 16.13 -9.75 12.73
C ALA A 28 15.29 -10.56 13.71
N GLU A 29 14.77 -9.91 14.76
CA GLU A 29 13.77 -10.51 15.62
C GLU A 29 12.40 -10.41 14.92
N PHE A 30 11.86 -11.57 14.55
CA PHE A 30 10.53 -11.67 13.97
C PHE A 30 9.49 -11.76 15.08
N VAL A 31 8.67 -10.73 15.22
CA VAL A 31 7.50 -10.75 16.09
C VAL A 31 6.31 -11.25 15.25
N ASN A 32 5.72 -12.37 15.64
CA ASN A 32 4.49 -12.86 15.02
C ASN A 32 3.32 -12.01 15.49
N ILE A 33 2.89 -11.08 14.63
CA ILE A 33 1.72 -10.25 14.87
C ILE A 33 0.50 -10.96 14.29
N THR A 34 -0.49 -11.27 15.12
CA THR A 34 -1.78 -11.82 14.69
C THR A 34 -2.83 -10.73 14.69
N LYS A 35 -3.50 -10.52 13.55
CA LYS A 35 -4.61 -9.58 13.44
C LYS A 35 -5.94 -10.33 13.50
N LYS A 36 -6.86 -9.87 14.34
CA LYS A 36 -8.24 -10.33 14.32
C LYS A 36 -9.03 -9.51 13.34
N ILE A 37 -9.63 -10.13 12.34
CA ILE A 37 -10.55 -9.49 11.40
C ILE A 37 -11.97 -9.99 11.61
N LEU A 38 -12.92 -9.08 11.51
CA LEU A 38 -14.34 -9.42 11.59
C LEU A 38 -14.79 -9.93 10.23
N VAL A 39 -15.17 -11.21 10.16
CA VAL A 39 -15.72 -11.82 8.95
C VAL A 39 -17.21 -12.01 9.13
N LYS A 40 -18.01 -11.39 8.26
CA LYS A 40 -19.46 -11.53 8.25
C LYS A 40 -19.86 -12.60 7.22
N LYS A 41 -20.41 -13.71 7.69
CA LYS A 41 -20.92 -14.78 6.84
C LYS A 41 -22.30 -15.18 7.33
N GLY A 42 -23.32 -15.08 6.46
CA GLY A 42 -24.68 -15.56 6.77
C GLY A 42 -25.36 -14.91 7.97
N GLY A 43 -25.14 -13.61 8.24
CA GLY A 43 -25.75 -12.88 9.35
C GLY A 43 -25.05 -13.01 10.70
N MET A 44 -24.10 -13.90 10.86
CA MET A 44 -23.24 -14.01 12.04
C MET A 44 -21.89 -13.39 11.80
N SER A 45 -21.39 -12.62 12.77
CA SER A 45 -20.05 -12.03 12.75
C SER A 45 -19.12 -12.88 13.61
N ALA A 46 -18.02 -13.33 13.02
CA ALA A 46 -16.99 -14.09 13.75
C ALA A 46 -15.63 -13.42 13.59
N TRP A 47 -14.85 -13.39 14.68
CA TRP A 47 -13.47 -12.93 14.65
C TRP A 47 -12.57 -14.08 14.18
N ARG A 48 -11.83 -13.84 13.13
CA ARG A 48 -10.81 -14.77 12.62
C ARG A 48 -9.42 -14.21 12.87
N VAL A 49 -8.57 -15.02 13.47
CA VAL A 49 -7.15 -14.70 13.58
C VAL A 49 -6.49 -15.01 12.25
N VAL A 50 -5.86 -13.99 11.66
CA VAL A 50 -5.08 -14.15 10.43
C VAL A 50 -3.63 -13.74 10.72
N PRO A 51 -2.64 -14.45 10.16
CA PRO A 51 -1.25 -14.04 10.29
C PRO A 51 -1.09 -12.67 9.61
N CYS A 52 -0.40 -11.75 10.28
CA CYS A 52 0.00 -10.48 9.68
C CYS A 52 1.24 -10.74 8.83
N THR A 53 1.07 -10.80 7.52
CA THR A 53 2.19 -10.97 6.60
C THR A 53 2.84 -9.62 6.34
N ILE A 54 4.12 -9.49 6.68
CA ILE A 54 4.91 -8.28 6.38
C ILE A 54 5.30 -8.33 4.90
N PRO A 55 5.03 -7.27 4.11
CA PRO A 55 5.42 -7.24 2.72
C PRO A 55 6.95 -7.21 2.59
N LYS A 56 7.51 -7.99 1.66
CA LYS A 56 8.93 -8.03 1.32
C LYS A 56 9.39 -6.72 0.67
N ARG A 57 8.51 -6.07 -0.08
CA ARG A 57 8.76 -4.80 -0.77
C ARG A 57 7.50 -3.95 -0.82
N VAL A 58 7.68 -2.65 -0.62
CA VAL A 58 6.65 -1.62 -0.82
C VAL A 58 7.19 -0.58 -1.77
N GLY A 59 6.37 -0.08 -2.67
CA GLY A 59 6.77 0.98 -3.59
C GLY A 59 5.57 1.77 -4.10
N VAL A 60 5.86 2.97 -4.60
CA VAL A 60 4.89 3.84 -5.26
C VAL A 60 5.12 3.78 -6.76
N VAL A 61 4.04 3.65 -7.53
CA VAL A 61 4.08 3.78 -8.99
C VAL A 61 3.41 5.11 -9.34
N PRO A 62 4.11 6.04 -9.98
CA PRO A 62 3.56 7.33 -10.37
C PRO A 62 2.62 7.18 -11.57
N ILE A 63 1.43 6.63 -11.31
CA ILE A 63 0.39 6.46 -12.33
C ILE A 63 -0.44 7.74 -12.41
N TYR A 64 -0.46 8.34 -13.57
CA TYR A 64 -1.28 9.52 -13.84
C TYR A 64 -2.62 9.10 -14.47
N TYR A 65 -3.69 9.52 -13.84
CA TYR A 65 -5.06 9.37 -14.33
C TYR A 65 -5.65 10.73 -14.68
N ALA A 66 -6.51 10.77 -15.68
CA ALA A 66 -7.37 11.95 -15.88
C ALA A 66 -8.33 12.10 -14.69
N SER A 67 -8.83 13.32 -14.46
CA SER A 67 -9.77 13.60 -13.37
C SER A 67 -10.98 12.66 -13.42
N GLY A 68 -11.34 12.07 -12.31
CA GLY A 68 -12.44 11.10 -12.17
C GLY A 68 -12.27 9.77 -12.94
N SER A 69 -11.17 9.59 -13.67
CA SER A 69 -10.91 8.42 -14.51
C SER A 69 -10.07 7.36 -13.79
N ALA A 70 -10.27 6.10 -14.21
CA ALA A 70 -9.42 4.96 -13.87
C ALA A 70 -8.73 4.36 -15.11
N ALA A 71 -8.86 5.00 -16.27
CA ALA A 71 -8.24 4.53 -17.51
C ALA A 71 -6.71 4.68 -17.45
N LEU A 72 -6.00 3.58 -17.78
CA LEU A 72 -4.55 3.57 -17.82
C LEU A 72 -4.03 4.14 -19.14
N THR A 73 -3.21 5.17 -19.06
CA THR A 73 -2.50 5.71 -20.22
C THR A 73 -1.39 4.76 -20.68
N PRO A 74 -0.89 4.89 -21.93
CA PRO A 74 0.27 4.11 -22.38
C PRO A 74 1.50 4.29 -21.47
N GLU A 75 1.72 5.50 -20.95
CA GLU A 75 2.82 5.79 -20.02
C GLU A 75 2.61 5.10 -18.67
N SER A 76 1.39 5.15 -18.11
CA SER A 76 1.05 4.41 -16.89
C SER A 76 1.31 2.90 -17.04
N LYS A 77 0.99 2.32 -18.20
CA LYS A 77 1.26 0.91 -18.49
C LYS A 77 2.75 0.60 -18.50
N ARG A 78 3.59 1.46 -19.09
CA ARG A 78 5.07 1.30 -19.05
C ARG A 78 5.61 1.35 -17.63
N LEU A 79 5.09 2.24 -16.78
CA LEU A 79 5.50 2.34 -15.38
C LEU A 79 5.08 1.10 -14.58
N ILE A 80 3.87 0.58 -14.81
CA ILE A 80 3.42 -0.68 -14.21
C ILE A 80 4.32 -1.84 -14.65
N ASP A 81 4.66 -1.91 -15.93
CA ASP A 81 5.56 -2.94 -16.47
C ASP A 81 6.94 -2.87 -15.82
N LYS A 82 7.48 -1.69 -15.66
CA LYS A 82 8.80 -1.46 -15.06
C LYS A 82 8.84 -1.81 -13.57
N HIS A 83 7.83 -1.42 -12.81
CA HIS A 83 7.87 -1.49 -11.34
C HIS A 83 7.20 -2.73 -10.75
N ILE A 84 6.18 -3.28 -11.42
CA ILE A 84 5.37 -4.37 -10.86
C ILE A 84 5.50 -5.64 -11.69
N TRP A 85 5.28 -5.56 -13.02
CA TRP A 85 5.31 -6.77 -13.85
C TRP A 85 6.70 -7.42 -13.89
N SER A 86 7.80 -6.64 -13.86
CA SER A 86 9.17 -7.17 -13.76
C SER A 86 9.33 -8.06 -12.51
N ILE A 87 8.85 -7.59 -11.35
CA ILE A 87 8.91 -8.36 -10.09
C ILE A 87 8.10 -9.65 -10.19
N LEU A 88 6.86 -9.56 -10.71
CA LEU A 88 5.97 -10.72 -10.86
C LEU A 88 6.49 -11.75 -11.87
N LYS A 89 7.31 -11.31 -12.83
CA LYS A 89 7.98 -12.18 -13.80
C LYS A 89 9.19 -12.88 -13.21
N GLU A 90 9.97 -12.18 -12.38
CA GLU A 90 11.16 -12.72 -11.72
C GLU A 90 10.79 -13.74 -10.63
N ASP A 91 9.76 -13.46 -9.83
CA ASP A 91 9.28 -14.35 -8.77
C ASP A 91 7.84 -14.78 -9.03
N SER A 92 7.67 -16.02 -9.49
CA SER A 92 6.35 -16.61 -9.79
C SER A 92 5.50 -16.90 -8.55
N THR A 93 6.09 -16.84 -7.36
CA THR A 93 5.41 -17.11 -6.08
C THR A 93 4.90 -15.86 -5.40
N SER A 94 5.44 -14.69 -5.71
CA SER A 94 5.05 -13.42 -5.13
C SER A 94 3.58 -13.08 -5.38
N ILE A 95 2.94 -12.56 -4.34
CA ILE A 95 1.60 -11.97 -4.38
C ILE A 95 1.77 -10.46 -4.30
N VAL A 96 1.06 -9.70 -5.13
CA VAL A 96 1.15 -8.24 -5.15
C VAL A 96 -0.22 -7.64 -4.82
N GLU A 97 -0.25 -6.80 -3.79
CA GLU A 97 -1.36 -5.91 -3.50
C GLU A 97 -1.13 -4.58 -4.19
N ILE A 98 -2.12 -4.11 -4.93
CA ILE A 98 -2.17 -2.79 -5.55
C ILE A 98 -3.12 -1.92 -4.72
N GLY A 99 -2.57 -0.92 -4.07
CA GLY A 99 -3.30 0.06 -3.29
C GLY A 99 -3.43 1.38 -4.05
N SER A 100 -4.65 1.90 -4.22
CA SER A 100 -4.85 3.20 -4.86
C SER A 100 -5.48 4.19 -3.90
N HIS A 101 -5.03 5.44 -3.97
CA HIS A 101 -5.42 6.53 -3.08
C HIS A 101 -5.95 7.71 -3.90
N THR A 102 -6.83 8.48 -3.29
CA THR A 102 -7.27 9.79 -3.78
C THR A 102 -6.75 10.89 -2.85
N ASP A 103 -6.95 12.12 -3.26
CA ASP A 103 -6.95 13.25 -2.34
C ASP A 103 -8.30 13.34 -1.60
N SER A 104 -8.45 14.34 -0.73
CA SER A 104 -9.66 14.61 0.02
C SER A 104 -10.73 15.40 -0.75
N GLN A 105 -10.47 15.78 -2.01
CA GLN A 105 -11.43 16.56 -2.77
C GLN A 105 -12.64 15.70 -3.18
N GLY A 106 -13.83 16.10 -2.74
CA GLY A 106 -15.08 15.50 -3.15
C GLY A 106 -15.73 14.62 -2.07
N ASP A 107 -16.59 13.73 -2.49
CA ASP A 107 -17.32 12.84 -1.58
C ASP A 107 -16.50 11.57 -1.25
N VAL A 108 -16.40 11.24 0.03
CA VAL A 108 -15.62 10.11 0.57
C VAL A 108 -15.94 8.79 -0.12
N ASN A 109 -17.25 8.50 -0.32
CA ASN A 109 -17.65 7.24 -0.98
C ASN A 109 -17.32 7.25 -2.47
N SER A 110 -17.35 8.41 -3.11
CA SER A 110 -16.94 8.57 -4.50
C SER A 110 -15.44 8.37 -4.66
N ASN A 111 -14.63 8.91 -3.73
CA ASN A 111 -13.20 8.72 -3.65
C ASN A 111 -12.83 7.26 -3.40
N LEU A 112 -13.54 6.59 -2.49
CA LEU A 112 -13.35 5.15 -2.26
C LEU A 112 -13.61 4.35 -3.55
N ARG A 113 -14.77 4.54 -4.19
CA ARG A 113 -15.10 3.84 -5.43
C ARG A 113 -14.14 4.16 -6.58
N LEU A 114 -13.64 5.41 -6.65
CA LEU A 114 -12.65 5.80 -7.66
C LEU A 114 -11.33 5.07 -7.46
N SER A 115 -10.84 5.02 -6.21
CA SER A 115 -9.61 4.32 -5.87
C SER A 115 -9.72 2.80 -6.12
N GLU A 116 -10.85 2.18 -5.79
CA GLU A 116 -11.12 0.77 -6.10
C GLU A 116 -11.05 0.50 -7.62
N ARG A 117 -11.70 1.35 -8.44
CA ARG A 117 -11.64 1.22 -9.91
C ARG A 117 -10.22 1.38 -10.44
N ARG A 118 -9.42 2.30 -9.87
CA ARG A 118 -8.03 2.51 -10.27
C ARG A 118 -7.16 1.30 -9.92
N ALA A 119 -7.25 0.79 -8.70
CA ALA A 119 -6.53 -0.43 -8.29
C ALA A 119 -6.91 -1.61 -9.17
N LYS A 120 -8.23 -1.79 -9.43
CA LYS A 120 -8.72 -2.84 -10.31
C LYS A 120 -8.19 -2.72 -11.74
N ALA A 121 -8.11 -1.52 -12.31
CA ALA A 121 -7.60 -1.31 -13.66
C ALA A 121 -6.13 -1.77 -13.79
N VAL A 122 -5.30 -1.55 -12.75
CA VAL A 122 -3.91 -2.05 -12.72
C VAL A 122 -3.89 -3.57 -12.64
N VAL A 123 -4.71 -4.17 -11.78
CA VAL A 123 -4.82 -5.64 -11.66
C VAL A 123 -5.31 -6.27 -12.96
N ASP A 124 -6.33 -5.71 -13.60
CA ASP A 124 -6.86 -6.20 -14.89
C ASP A 124 -5.78 -6.11 -15.99
N TYR A 125 -4.99 -5.04 -16.00
CA TYR A 125 -3.87 -4.89 -16.93
C TYR A 125 -2.79 -5.96 -16.70
N LEU A 126 -2.39 -6.21 -15.46
CA LEU A 126 -1.42 -7.26 -15.12
C LEU A 126 -1.98 -8.65 -15.45
N GLY A 127 -3.27 -8.89 -15.24
CA GLY A 127 -3.96 -10.10 -15.66
C GLY A 127 -3.91 -10.31 -17.17
N SER A 128 -4.08 -9.25 -17.97
CA SER A 128 -3.94 -9.32 -19.43
C SER A 128 -2.51 -9.65 -19.91
N LYS A 129 -1.52 -9.43 -19.03
CA LYS A 129 -0.12 -9.84 -19.24
C LYS A 129 0.17 -11.30 -18.83
N GLY A 130 -0.84 -12.03 -18.41
CA GLY A 130 -0.73 -13.44 -18.03
C GLY A 130 -0.47 -13.69 -16.55
N VAL A 131 -0.56 -12.66 -15.69
CA VAL A 131 -0.43 -12.84 -14.24
C VAL A 131 -1.72 -13.46 -13.69
N SER A 132 -1.59 -14.55 -12.93
CA SER A 132 -2.75 -15.20 -12.29
C SER A 132 -3.45 -14.26 -11.31
N SER A 133 -4.79 -14.22 -11.36
CA SER A 133 -5.61 -13.44 -10.43
C SER A 133 -5.39 -13.80 -8.95
N LYS A 134 -4.95 -15.02 -8.66
CA LYS A 134 -4.61 -15.45 -7.29
C LYS A 134 -3.39 -14.72 -6.71
N ARG A 135 -2.59 -14.11 -7.57
CA ARG A 135 -1.38 -13.37 -7.22
C ARG A 135 -1.58 -11.86 -7.16
N LEU A 136 -2.79 -11.38 -7.45
CA LEU A 136 -3.09 -9.96 -7.56
C LEU A 136 -4.23 -9.59 -6.61
N ILE A 137 -4.03 -8.55 -5.81
CA ILE A 137 -5.02 -8.02 -4.88
C ILE A 137 -5.21 -6.54 -5.21
N ALA A 138 -6.44 -6.10 -5.45
CA ALA A 138 -6.79 -4.69 -5.66
C ALA A 138 -7.43 -4.13 -4.38
N VAL A 139 -6.91 -3.01 -3.88
CA VAL A 139 -7.45 -2.32 -2.70
C VAL A 139 -7.61 -0.83 -3.01
N GLY A 140 -8.81 -0.30 -2.85
CA GLY A 140 -9.06 1.14 -2.86
C GLY A 140 -9.03 1.66 -1.42
N TYR A 141 -8.24 2.68 -1.18
CA TYR A 141 -8.14 3.34 0.12
C TYR A 141 -8.90 4.67 0.17
N GLY A 142 -9.35 5.18 -0.99
CA GLY A 142 -9.93 6.52 -1.06
C GLY A 142 -8.98 7.55 -0.48
N GLU A 143 -9.52 8.43 0.34
CA GLU A 143 -8.79 9.48 1.06
C GLU A 143 -8.39 9.09 2.50
N SER A 144 -8.60 7.84 2.91
CA SER A 144 -8.38 7.42 4.31
C SER A 144 -6.91 7.44 4.74
N ASN A 145 -5.97 7.48 3.79
CA ASN A 145 -4.53 7.45 4.05
C ASN A 145 -3.81 8.57 3.27
N LEU A 146 -4.00 9.80 3.71
CA LEU A 146 -3.30 10.95 3.16
C LEU A 146 -1.82 10.92 3.58
N LEU A 147 -0.92 11.42 2.72
CA LEU A 147 0.51 11.56 3.01
C LEU A 147 0.83 12.87 3.74
N ASN A 148 -0.08 13.83 3.65
CA ASN A 148 0.05 15.15 4.23
C ASN A 148 -1.25 15.53 4.96
N ASP A 149 -1.27 16.70 5.58
CA ASP A 149 -2.41 17.17 6.35
C ASP A 149 -3.55 17.80 5.50
N CYS A 150 -3.62 17.46 4.21
CA CYS A 150 -4.63 17.99 3.27
C CYS A 150 -5.96 17.22 3.37
N ASP A 151 -6.56 17.25 4.53
CA ASP A 151 -7.93 16.78 4.74
C ASP A 151 -8.97 17.86 4.36
N ASP A 152 -10.25 17.54 4.49
CA ASP A 152 -11.36 18.46 4.16
C ASP A 152 -11.39 19.75 4.99
N SER A 153 -10.66 19.82 6.09
CA SER A 153 -10.58 20.98 6.97
C SER A 153 -9.58 22.03 6.51
N LYS A 154 -8.66 21.67 5.59
CA LYS A 154 -7.55 22.52 5.14
C LYS A 154 -7.67 22.88 3.66
N LYS A 155 -7.37 24.14 3.35
CA LYS A 155 -7.21 24.58 1.97
C LYS A 155 -5.79 24.31 1.51
N CYS A 156 -5.64 23.29 0.65
CA CYS A 156 -4.36 22.87 0.10
C CYS A 156 -4.20 23.30 -1.38
N SER A 157 -2.96 23.35 -1.83
CA SER A 157 -2.61 23.54 -3.24
C SER A 157 -2.82 22.26 -4.07
N ASP A 158 -2.93 22.39 -5.38
CA ASP A 158 -3.05 21.23 -6.28
C ASP A 158 -1.81 20.30 -6.20
N SER A 159 -0.63 20.84 -5.91
CA SER A 159 0.59 20.04 -5.71
C SER A 159 0.49 19.13 -4.48
N GLU A 160 -0.03 19.64 -3.36
CA GLU A 160 -0.23 18.86 -2.13
C GLU A 160 -1.32 17.79 -2.33
N HIS A 161 -2.41 18.12 -3.01
CA HIS A 161 -3.42 17.14 -3.39
C HIS A 161 -2.86 16.06 -4.32
N ARG A 162 -1.94 16.42 -5.24
CA ARG A 162 -1.31 15.48 -6.17
C ARG A 162 -0.48 14.41 -5.47
N GLU A 163 0.17 14.73 -4.36
CA GLU A 163 0.92 13.76 -3.57
C GLU A 163 0.03 12.64 -3.04
N ASN A 164 -1.20 12.97 -2.65
CA ASN A 164 -2.18 12.00 -2.17
C ASN A 164 -2.74 11.12 -3.30
N ARG A 165 -2.87 11.63 -4.51
CA ARG A 165 -3.34 10.88 -5.69
C ARG A 165 -2.27 9.91 -6.20
N ARG A 166 -2.10 8.78 -5.54
CA ARG A 166 -1.04 7.81 -5.82
C ARG A 166 -1.53 6.37 -5.92
N THR A 167 -0.71 5.53 -6.52
CA THR A 167 -0.88 4.08 -6.50
C THR A 167 0.36 3.45 -5.89
N GLU A 168 0.16 2.61 -4.91
CA GLU A 168 1.19 1.86 -4.21
C GLU A 168 1.11 0.37 -4.56
N PHE A 169 2.21 -0.34 -4.38
CA PHE A 169 2.21 -1.80 -4.42
C PHE A 169 2.96 -2.38 -3.23
N LYS A 170 2.49 -3.53 -2.77
CA LYS A 170 3.13 -4.33 -1.72
C LYS A 170 3.34 -5.74 -2.25
N VAL A 171 4.56 -6.26 -2.11
CA VAL A 171 4.94 -7.62 -2.53
C VAL A 171 5.07 -8.51 -1.31
N PHE A 172 4.41 -9.65 -1.33
CA PHE A 172 4.39 -10.64 -0.27
C PHE A 172 5.06 -11.95 -0.67
#